data_f5438389e0c5d3901b8216af6293f81c
#
_entry.id   f5438389e0c5d3901b8216af6293f81c
#
_cell.length_a   1.000
_cell.length_b   1.000
_cell.length_c   1.000
_cell.angle_alpha   90.00
_cell.angle_beta   90.00
_cell.angle_gamma   90.00
#
_symmetry.space_group_name_H-M   'P 1'
#
loop_
_entity.id
_entity.type
_entity.pdbx_description
1 polymer ?
#
loop_
_entity_poly.entity_id
_entity_poly.type
_entity_poly.pdbx_seq_one_letter_code
_entity_poly.pdbx_strand_id
1 'polypeptide(L)'
;SGQPNEGADIGGFAGPAPTEELFVRWVQQGIFQARFSIHSASNDNTVTEPWMFRGSADLIRDAILLRYRFTPYLYSAEYNASKTGAPIMRALVYDFQDDPNVYEESFEFLFGRDILVANVIEEGAKTRKVYLPAGCKWYDWSDKMRCYEGGQTIEIPVTMASIPMFIREGAVIAMADNQLMTMEGDHTTDLHLIVAPKGTVTTTLYDDDGVTNDFKSGVFRKTTITTTAGERVTMDFTSEGSYEDTVKTVKVEMIAKEKSPFWVTLDGRKIEHFLNRRKFDEAAEGWYYSQTKKAVEVKYANPGKDYNPVSYTHLTLPT
;
A
#
# COMPACT_ATOMS: atom_id res chain seq x y z
N SER A 1 15.04 8.89 -11.03
CA SER A 1 15.58 10.28 -11.10
C SER A 1 15.38 11.05 -9.79
N GLY A 2 14.50 10.64 -8.92
CA GLY A 2 14.19 11.33 -7.66
C GLY A 2 13.21 12.50 -7.81
N GLN A 3 12.63 12.71 -8.96
CA GLN A 3 11.52 13.66 -9.10
C GLN A 3 10.24 13.05 -8.52
N PRO A 4 9.55 13.73 -7.59
CA PRO A 4 8.41 13.14 -6.91
C PRO A 4 7.17 13.00 -7.82
N ASN A 5 6.93 13.98 -8.70
CA ASN A 5 5.74 14.02 -9.55
C ASN A 5 6.11 13.75 -11.01
N GLU A 6 6.16 12.47 -11.36
CA GLU A 6 6.47 12.02 -12.71
C GLU A 6 5.57 10.87 -13.14
N GLY A 7 5.57 10.59 -14.45
CA GLY A 7 4.91 9.44 -15.04
C GLY A 7 5.13 9.36 -16.54
N ALA A 8 5.31 8.16 -17.04
CA ALA A 8 5.44 7.88 -18.46
C ALA A 8 4.08 7.87 -19.17
N ASP A 9 4.11 8.03 -20.50
CA ASP A 9 2.96 7.75 -21.36
C ASP A 9 2.86 6.23 -21.56
N ILE A 10 1.98 5.61 -20.78
CA ILE A 10 1.84 4.15 -20.70
C ILE A 10 1.32 3.62 -22.02
N GLY A 11 2.00 2.62 -22.55
CA GLY A 11 1.73 2.03 -23.85
C GLY A 11 2.55 2.62 -24.99
N GLY A 12 3.28 3.73 -24.75
CA GLY A 12 4.12 4.42 -25.70
C GLY A 12 3.42 5.59 -26.37
N PHE A 13 4.09 6.77 -26.39
CA PHE A 13 3.54 8.00 -26.96
C PHE A 13 3.49 7.95 -28.48
N ALA A 14 4.53 7.44 -29.12
CA ALA A 14 4.67 7.34 -30.58
C ALA A 14 5.45 6.08 -30.97
N GLY A 15 5.40 5.71 -32.26
CA GLY A 15 6.07 4.54 -32.78
C GLY A 15 5.16 3.30 -32.87
N PRO A 16 5.71 2.08 -32.94
CA PRO A 16 4.91 0.86 -33.06
C PRO A 16 3.99 0.65 -31.86
N ALA A 17 2.79 0.12 -32.10
CA ALA A 17 1.90 -0.31 -31.03
C ALA A 17 2.59 -1.37 -30.15
N PRO A 18 2.39 -1.33 -28.81
CA PRO A 18 2.98 -2.33 -27.91
C PRO A 18 2.38 -3.72 -28.17
N THR A 19 3.15 -4.77 -27.86
CA THR A 19 2.57 -6.11 -27.73
C THR A 19 1.62 -6.17 -26.54
N GLU A 20 0.73 -7.15 -26.50
CA GLU A 20 -0.22 -7.34 -25.40
C GLU A 20 0.51 -7.48 -24.06
N GLU A 21 1.56 -8.29 -23.99
CA GLU A 21 2.34 -8.48 -22.77
C GLU A 21 3.02 -7.16 -22.33
N LEU A 22 3.69 -6.48 -23.26
CA LEU A 22 4.34 -5.19 -22.95
C LEU A 22 3.34 -4.18 -22.39
N PHE A 23 2.16 -4.07 -23.00
CA PHE A 23 1.15 -3.13 -22.56
C PHE A 23 0.63 -3.46 -21.15
N VAL A 24 0.31 -4.72 -20.87
CA VAL A 24 -0.11 -5.17 -19.53
C VAL A 24 0.97 -4.87 -18.50
N ARG A 25 2.24 -5.23 -18.78
CA ARG A 25 3.37 -4.97 -17.88
C ARG A 25 3.59 -3.49 -17.65
N TRP A 26 3.43 -2.67 -18.67
CA TRP A 26 3.56 -1.23 -18.55
C TRP A 26 2.46 -0.60 -17.68
N VAL A 27 1.21 -1.06 -17.83
CA VAL A 27 0.12 -0.66 -16.95
C VAL A 27 0.41 -1.10 -15.50
N GLN A 28 0.85 -2.35 -15.28
CA GLN A 28 1.22 -2.87 -13.96
C GLN A 28 2.34 -2.07 -13.28
N GLN A 29 3.28 -1.54 -14.06
CA GLN A 29 4.32 -0.64 -13.53
C GLN A 29 3.76 0.77 -13.31
N GLY A 30 2.98 1.28 -14.25
CA GLY A 30 2.47 2.65 -14.23
C GLY A 30 1.57 2.97 -13.05
N ILE A 31 0.88 1.99 -12.48
CA ILE A 31 -0.01 2.22 -11.31
C ILE A 31 0.72 2.78 -10.09
N PHE A 32 2.04 2.67 -10.02
CA PHE A 32 2.88 3.20 -8.93
C PHE A 32 3.44 4.61 -9.22
N GLN A 33 3.28 5.11 -10.43
CA GLN A 33 3.72 6.46 -10.80
C GLN A 33 2.76 7.51 -10.23
N ALA A 34 3.27 8.70 -9.89
CA ALA A 34 2.44 9.81 -9.45
C ALA A 34 1.43 10.19 -10.55
N ARG A 35 1.92 10.46 -11.77
CA ARG A 35 1.06 10.60 -12.95
C ARG A 35 0.84 9.21 -13.59
N PHE A 36 -0.39 8.74 -13.57
CA PHE A 36 -0.81 7.55 -14.31
C PHE A 36 -1.60 7.96 -15.55
N SER A 37 -1.06 7.69 -16.73
CA SER A 37 -1.70 8.07 -17.99
C SER A 37 -1.40 7.04 -19.08
N ILE A 38 -2.44 6.35 -19.52
CA ILE A 38 -2.41 5.59 -20.78
C ILE A 38 -2.60 6.64 -21.87
N HIS A 39 -1.54 6.90 -22.65
CA HIS A 39 -1.52 8.03 -23.58
C HIS A 39 -0.62 7.78 -24.78
N SER A 40 -1.11 8.19 -25.94
CA SER A 40 -0.37 8.10 -27.21
C SER A 40 -0.68 9.30 -28.12
N ALA A 41 0.23 9.57 -29.05
CA ALA A 41 -0.05 10.48 -30.15
C ALA A 41 -1.04 9.83 -31.12
N SER A 42 -2.07 10.58 -31.52
CA SER A 42 -3.12 10.05 -32.41
C SER A 42 -2.81 10.18 -33.90
N ASN A 43 -1.66 10.74 -34.26
CA ASN A 43 -1.31 11.09 -35.65
C ASN A 43 -0.61 9.98 -36.42
N ASP A 44 -0.21 8.90 -35.76
CA ASP A 44 0.50 7.76 -36.35
C ASP A 44 -0.26 6.42 -36.27
N ASN A 45 -1.55 6.47 -35.93
CA ASN A 45 -2.42 5.32 -35.66
C ASN A 45 -1.99 4.45 -34.47
N THR A 46 -1.10 4.94 -33.62
CA THR A 46 -0.72 4.28 -32.37
C THR A 46 -1.64 4.75 -31.27
N VAL A 47 -2.81 4.16 -31.18
CA VAL A 47 -3.78 4.48 -30.11
C VAL A 47 -3.67 3.42 -29.03
N THR A 48 -3.30 3.84 -27.82
CA THR A 48 -3.25 2.96 -26.65
C THR A 48 -4.46 3.25 -25.75
N GLU A 49 -5.22 2.18 -25.48
CA GLU A 49 -6.44 2.26 -24.67
C GLU A 49 -6.51 1.07 -23.72
N PRO A 50 -7.09 1.21 -22.51
CA PRO A 50 -7.16 0.11 -21.55
C PRO A 50 -7.81 -1.17 -22.09
N TRP A 51 -8.65 -1.06 -23.11
CA TRP A 51 -9.39 -2.17 -23.71
C TRP A 51 -8.86 -2.65 -25.07
N MET A 52 -7.69 -2.14 -25.51
CA MET A 52 -7.13 -2.50 -26.83
C MET A 52 -6.84 -4.00 -26.96
N PHE A 53 -6.51 -4.67 -25.89
CA PHE A 53 -6.31 -6.11 -25.81
C PHE A 53 -7.42 -6.79 -25.00
N ARG A 54 -8.44 -7.28 -25.69
CA ARG A 54 -9.65 -7.84 -25.05
C ARG A 54 -9.33 -9.02 -24.12
N GLY A 55 -8.34 -9.86 -24.49
CA GLY A 55 -7.92 -11.02 -23.69
C GLY A 55 -7.32 -10.65 -22.34
N SER A 56 -6.75 -9.45 -22.22
CA SER A 56 -6.08 -8.95 -21.00
C SER A 56 -6.81 -7.78 -20.33
N ALA A 57 -8.01 -7.41 -20.79
CA ALA A 57 -8.75 -6.26 -20.25
C ALA A 57 -9.01 -6.40 -18.74
N ASP A 58 -9.25 -7.61 -18.25
CA ASP A 58 -9.43 -7.88 -16.82
C ASP A 58 -8.16 -7.62 -16.02
N LEU A 59 -6.99 -8.01 -16.52
CA LEU A 59 -5.70 -7.76 -15.87
C LEU A 59 -5.40 -6.26 -15.77
N ILE A 60 -5.71 -5.53 -16.82
CA ILE A 60 -5.53 -4.07 -16.87
C ILE A 60 -6.49 -3.40 -15.87
N ARG A 61 -7.77 -3.80 -15.87
CA ARG A 61 -8.75 -3.30 -14.91
C ARG A 61 -8.33 -3.56 -13.47
N ASP A 62 -7.88 -4.78 -13.16
CA ASP A 62 -7.47 -5.16 -11.81
C ASP A 62 -6.24 -4.34 -11.34
N ALA A 63 -5.29 -4.06 -12.23
CA ALA A 63 -4.17 -3.17 -11.94
C ALA A 63 -4.65 -1.74 -11.65
N ILE A 64 -5.55 -1.19 -12.46
CA ILE A 64 -6.12 0.15 -12.25
C ILE A 64 -6.91 0.20 -10.93
N LEU A 65 -7.73 -0.82 -10.63
CA LEU A 65 -8.45 -0.90 -9.36
C LEU A 65 -7.49 -0.96 -8.16
N LEU A 66 -6.36 -1.66 -8.29
CA LEU A 66 -5.34 -1.66 -7.24
C LEU A 66 -4.78 -0.25 -7.01
N ARG A 67 -4.52 0.53 -8.07
CA ARG A 67 -4.11 1.93 -7.93
C ARG A 67 -5.16 2.76 -7.17
N TYR A 68 -6.44 2.62 -7.53
CA TYR A 68 -7.52 3.33 -6.82
C TYR A 68 -7.56 2.96 -5.34
N ARG A 69 -7.33 1.70 -5.01
CA ARG A 69 -7.23 1.29 -3.61
C ARG A 69 -6.03 1.91 -2.89
N PHE A 70 -4.94 2.20 -3.59
CA PHE A 70 -3.78 2.91 -3.02
C PHE A 70 -3.99 4.43 -2.87
N THR A 71 -5.12 4.99 -3.25
CA THR A 71 -5.37 6.44 -3.19
C THR A 71 -4.95 7.09 -1.87
N PRO A 72 -5.35 6.61 -0.67
CA PRO A 72 -4.96 7.26 0.57
C PRO A 72 -3.45 7.17 0.84
N TYR A 73 -2.80 6.08 0.43
CA TYR A 73 -1.35 5.93 0.54
C TYR A 73 -0.60 6.84 -0.43
N LEU A 74 -1.02 6.85 -1.69
CA LEU A 74 -0.41 7.67 -2.74
C LEU A 74 -0.55 9.16 -2.42
N TYR A 75 -1.76 9.63 -2.06
CA TYR A 75 -2.00 11.04 -1.75
C TYR A 75 -1.18 11.52 -0.54
N SER A 76 -1.05 10.65 0.47
CA SER A 76 -0.16 10.92 1.61
C SER A 76 1.32 10.97 1.20
N ALA A 77 1.75 10.13 0.24
CA ALA A 77 3.10 10.16 -0.31
C ALA A 77 3.34 11.45 -1.11
N GLU A 78 2.36 11.94 -1.88
CA GLU A 78 2.41 13.21 -2.60
C GLU A 78 2.49 14.40 -1.63
N TYR A 79 1.69 14.39 -0.57
CA TYR A 79 1.81 15.38 0.50
C TYR A 79 3.22 15.40 1.09
N ASN A 80 3.77 14.24 1.45
CA ASN A 80 5.13 14.14 1.97
C ASN A 80 6.16 14.65 0.96
N ALA A 81 6.01 14.31 -0.32
CA ALA A 81 6.85 14.80 -1.40
C ALA A 81 6.82 16.32 -1.50
N SER A 82 5.64 16.95 -1.34
CA SER A 82 5.49 18.41 -1.36
C SER A 82 6.22 19.11 -0.21
N LYS A 83 6.47 18.42 0.91
CA LYS A 83 7.15 18.97 2.10
C LYS A 83 8.65 18.68 2.10
N THR A 84 9.06 17.55 1.56
CA THR A 84 10.45 17.04 1.72
C THR A 84 11.19 16.88 0.41
N GLY A 85 10.49 16.88 -0.73
CA GLY A 85 11.04 16.50 -2.04
C GLY A 85 11.27 14.99 -2.19
N ALA A 86 10.85 14.17 -1.23
CA ALA A 86 11.04 12.72 -1.29
C ALA A 86 10.29 12.11 -2.49
N PRO A 87 10.94 11.30 -3.34
CA PRO A 87 10.28 10.68 -4.49
C PRO A 87 9.21 9.68 -4.04
N ILE A 88 8.14 9.56 -4.84
CA ILE A 88 7.07 8.58 -4.66
C ILE A 88 7.53 7.22 -5.16
N MET A 89 8.07 7.15 -6.38
CA MET A 89 8.86 6.01 -6.85
C MET A 89 10.32 6.25 -6.48
N ARG A 90 10.84 5.46 -5.54
CA ARG A 90 12.20 5.67 -5.00
C ARG A 90 13.15 4.62 -5.53
N ALA A 91 14.30 5.03 -6.08
CA ALA A 91 15.40 4.12 -6.26
C ALA A 91 15.77 3.49 -4.89
N LEU A 92 16.10 2.20 -4.86
CA LEU A 92 16.38 1.51 -3.60
C LEU A 92 17.51 2.18 -2.80
N VAL A 93 18.51 2.74 -3.48
CA VAL A 93 19.62 3.49 -2.86
C VAL A 93 19.17 4.71 -2.07
N TYR A 94 17.97 5.25 -2.32
CA TYR A 94 17.44 6.40 -1.58
C TYR A 94 17.26 6.07 -0.08
N ASP A 95 16.74 4.89 0.24
CA ASP A 95 16.50 4.44 1.61
C ASP A 95 17.55 3.45 2.13
N PHE A 96 18.37 2.82 1.25
CA PHE A 96 19.31 1.75 1.59
C PHE A 96 20.74 2.10 1.15
N GLN A 97 21.23 3.27 1.55
CA GLN A 97 22.55 3.80 1.14
C GLN A 97 23.74 2.96 1.62
N ASP A 98 23.56 2.19 2.69
CA ASP A 98 24.62 1.33 3.24
C ASP A 98 24.63 -0.08 2.61
N ASP A 99 23.73 -0.37 1.68
CA ASP A 99 23.65 -1.66 0.97
C ASP A 99 24.22 -1.51 -0.45
N PRO A 100 25.46 -1.98 -0.71
CA PRO A 100 26.08 -1.80 -2.03
C PRO A 100 25.38 -2.55 -3.16
N ASN A 101 24.55 -3.56 -2.84
CA ASN A 101 23.83 -4.33 -3.86
C ASN A 101 22.70 -3.53 -4.52
N VAL A 102 22.30 -2.38 -3.96
CA VAL A 102 21.24 -1.53 -4.55
C VAL A 102 21.77 -0.38 -5.40
N TYR A 103 23.10 -0.19 -5.48
CA TYR A 103 23.66 0.96 -6.19
C TYR A 103 23.43 0.93 -7.70
N GLU A 104 23.48 -0.26 -8.29
CA GLU A 104 23.25 -0.48 -9.72
C GLU A 104 21.86 -1.06 -10.01
N GLU A 105 21.00 -1.21 -8.99
CA GLU A 105 19.66 -1.75 -9.19
C GLU A 105 18.75 -0.70 -9.82
N SER A 106 18.22 -1.00 -11.01
CA SER A 106 17.41 -0.08 -11.83
C SER A 106 16.00 -0.56 -12.09
N PHE A 107 15.68 -1.83 -11.76
CA PHE A 107 14.41 -2.46 -12.10
C PHE A 107 13.52 -2.76 -10.90
N GLU A 108 14.01 -2.42 -9.71
CA GLU A 108 13.28 -2.50 -8.47
C GLU A 108 13.24 -1.12 -7.83
N PHE A 109 12.14 -0.79 -7.19
CA PHE A 109 11.96 0.50 -6.55
C PHE A 109 11.05 0.39 -5.33
N LEU A 110 11.08 1.39 -4.47
CA LEU A 110 10.07 1.54 -3.43
C LEU A 110 8.93 2.42 -3.96
N PHE A 111 7.71 1.98 -3.74
CA PHE A 111 6.51 2.82 -3.81
C PHE A 111 6.25 3.41 -2.43
N GLY A 112 6.41 4.73 -2.32
CA GLY A 112 6.52 5.38 -1.02
C GLY A 112 7.74 4.87 -0.25
N ARG A 113 7.58 4.62 1.04
CA ARG A 113 8.63 4.06 1.91
C ARG A 113 8.49 2.56 2.17
N ASP A 114 7.29 2.04 1.98
CA ASP A 114 6.84 0.83 2.66
C ASP A 114 6.65 -0.37 1.73
N ILE A 115 6.63 -0.16 0.41
CA ILE A 115 6.36 -1.22 -0.57
C ILE A 115 7.50 -1.29 -1.59
N LEU A 116 8.23 -2.42 -1.60
CA LEU A 116 9.16 -2.73 -2.68
C LEU A 116 8.36 -3.33 -3.84
N VAL A 117 8.62 -2.82 -5.05
CA VAL A 117 7.99 -3.27 -6.30
C VAL A 117 9.08 -3.81 -7.22
N ALA A 118 8.89 -5.02 -7.72
CA ALA A 118 9.81 -5.70 -8.63
C ALA A 118 9.07 -6.14 -9.91
N ASN A 119 8.74 -5.19 -10.75
CA ASN A 119 7.99 -5.45 -11.98
C ASN A 119 8.64 -6.53 -12.86
N VAL A 120 7.81 -7.28 -13.56
CA VAL A 120 8.26 -8.21 -14.57
C VAL A 120 8.60 -7.42 -15.84
N ILE A 121 9.85 -7.46 -16.26
CA ILE A 121 10.42 -6.61 -17.33
C ILE A 121 10.83 -7.42 -18.57
N GLU A 122 10.87 -8.74 -18.48
CA GLU A 122 11.26 -9.63 -19.57
C GLU A 122 10.03 -10.29 -20.19
N GLU A 123 9.97 -10.29 -21.53
CA GLU A 123 8.90 -10.94 -22.29
C GLU A 123 8.87 -12.44 -22.01
N GLY A 124 7.68 -12.98 -21.75
CA GLY A 124 7.47 -14.40 -21.52
C GLY A 124 8.03 -14.97 -20.22
N ALA A 125 8.52 -14.11 -19.31
CA ALA A 125 9.10 -14.54 -18.05
C ALA A 125 8.14 -15.42 -17.24
N LYS A 126 8.68 -16.50 -16.66
CA LYS A 126 7.97 -17.41 -15.74
C LYS A 126 8.44 -17.25 -14.30
N THR A 127 9.58 -16.60 -14.11
CA THR A 127 10.15 -16.26 -12.80
C THR A 127 10.68 -14.82 -12.82
N ARG A 128 10.80 -14.22 -11.65
CA ARG A 128 11.44 -12.92 -11.43
C ARG A 128 12.42 -13.06 -10.26
N LYS A 129 13.66 -12.70 -10.48
CA LYS A 129 14.64 -12.54 -9.40
C LYS A 129 14.45 -11.17 -8.79
N VAL A 130 14.39 -11.11 -7.46
CA VAL A 130 14.16 -9.89 -6.71
C VAL A 130 15.23 -9.77 -5.64
N TYR A 131 15.92 -8.65 -5.59
CA TYR A 131 16.81 -8.33 -4.49
C TYR A 131 16.00 -7.66 -3.36
N LEU A 132 16.05 -8.22 -2.18
CA LEU A 132 15.43 -7.66 -0.98
C LEU A 132 16.51 -6.93 -0.17
N PRO A 133 16.49 -5.57 -0.09
CA PRO A 133 17.52 -4.79 0.60
C PRO A 133 17.71 -5.20 2.05
N ALA A 134 18.97 -5.12 2.50
CA ALA A 134 19.38 -5.48 3.85
C ALA A 134 18.81 -4.53 4.93
N GLY A 135 18.83 -4.95 6.19
CA GLY A 135 18.47 -4.13 7.36
C GLY A 135 17.02 -4.22 7.82
N CYS A 136 16.15 -4.92 7.10
CA CYS A 136 14.78 -5.19 7.52
C CYS A 136 14.26 -6.49 6.93
N LYS A 137 13.10 -6.95 7.42
CA LYS A 137 12.35 -8.06 6.83
C LYS A 137 11.39 -7.54 5.77
N TRP A 138 11.02 -8.44 4.87
CA TRP A 138 10.10 -8.21 3.78
C TRP A 138 9.02 -9.27 3.76
N TYR A 139 7.76 -8.85 3.64
CA TYR A 139 6.60 -9.73 3.57
C TYR A 139 6.03 -9.70 2.15
N ASP A 140 5.82 -10.88 1.56
CA ASP A 140 5.21 -10.99 0.25
C ASP A 140 3.80 -10.38 0.25
N TRP A 141 3.51 -9.53 -0.71
CA TRP A 141 2.19 -8.88 -0.81
C TRP A 141 1.06 -9.88 -1.06
N SER A 142 1.31 -10.87 -1.91
CA SER A 142 0.32 -11.88 -2.31
C SER A 142 0.08 -12.92 -1.22
N ASP A 143 1.13 -13.23 -0.45
CA ASP A 143 1.10 -14.15 0.67
C ASP A 143 1.87 -13.58 1.87
N LYS A 144 1.18 -12.77 2.67
CA LYS A 144 1.77 -12.06 3.81
C LYS A 144 2.31 -12.98 4.93
N MET A 145 2.11 -14.29 4.81
CA MET A 145 2.77 -15.28 5.66
C MET A 145 4.22 -15.52 5.25
N ARG A 146 4.55 -15.32 3.98
CA ARG A 146 5.93 -15.44 3.51
C ARG A 146 6.72 -14.22 3.94
N CYS A 147 7.69 -14.49 4.78
CA CYS A 147 8.62 -13.49 5.30
C CYS A 147 10.03 -13.83 4.86
N TYR A 148 10.74 -12.83 4.38
CA TYR A 148 12.13 -12.96 3.93
C TYR A 148 13.01 -12.02 4.75
N GLU A 149 14.20 -12.48 5.11
CA GLU A 149 15.24 -11.59 5.62
C GLU A 149 15.76 -10.73 4.46
N GLY A 150 16.11 -9.47 4.75
CA GLY A 150 16.79 -8.64 3.76
C GLY A 150 18.23 -9.06 3.49
N GLY A 151 18.86 -8.46 2.48
CA GLY A 151 20.23 -8.76 2.06
C GLY A 151 20.35 -10.01 1.18
N GLN A 152 19.29 -10.40 0.48
CA GLN A 152 19.28 -11.59 -0.37
C GLN A 152 18.49 -11.39 -1.66
N THR A 153 18.87 -12.16 -2.69
CA THR A 153 18.06 -12.29 -3.90
C THR A 153 17.20 -13.54 -3.80
N ILE A 154 15.91 -13.38 -4.04
CA ILE A 154 14.95 -14.48 -4.14
C ILE A 154 14.48 -14.65 -5.59
N GLU A 155 13.98 -15.82 -5.93
CA GLU A 155 13.33 -16.08 -7.21
C GLU A 155 11.88 -16.47 -6.97
N ILE A 156 10.95 -15.77 -7.61
CA ILE A 156 9.52 -16.00 -7.46
C ILE A 156 8.87 -16.35 -8.79
N PRO A 157 7.88 -17.25 -8.81
CA PRO A 157 7.11 -17.54 -10.01
C PRO A 157 6.22 -16.36 -10.38
N VAL A 158 6.10 -16.08 -11.68
CA VAL A 158 5.26 -15.00 -12.20
C VAL A 158 4.38 -15.46 -13.35
N THR A 159 3.26 -14.78 -13.51
CA THR A 159 2.30 -14.91 -14.60
C THR A 159 1.99 -13.52 -15.16
N MET A 160 1.18 -13.42 -16.20
CA MET A 160 0.70 -12.12 -16.71
C MET A 160 -0.05 -11.30 -15.65
N ALA A 161 -0.68 -11.94 -14.68
CA ALA A 161 -1.38 -11.26 -13.58
C ALA A 161 -0.46 -10.81 -12.44
N SER A 162 0.81 -11.24 -12.43
CA SER A 162 1.70 -10.98 -11.30
C SER A 162 2.20 -9.54 -11.28
N ILE A 163 2.04 -8.89 -10.14
CA ILE A 163 2.66 -7.62 -9.77
C ILE A 163 3.46 -7.89 -8.49
N PRO A 164 4.74 -8.30 -8.60
CA PRO A 164 5.54 -8.63 -7.44
C PRO A 164 5.75 -7.41 -6.54
N MET A 165 5.28 -7.51 -5.31
CA MET A 165 5.41 -6.47 -4.28
C MET A 165 5.77 -7.10 -2.94
N PHE A 166 6.51 -6.35 -2.12
CA PHE A 166 6.90 -6.77 -0.78
C PHE A 166 6.68 -5.64 0.21
N ILE A 167 6.07 -5.97 1.34
CA ILE A 167 5.80 -5.03 2.43
C ILE A 167 7.04 -4.97 3.32
N ARG A 168 7.55 -3.76 3.55
CA ARG A 168 8.67 -3.52 4.46
C ARG A 168 8.23 -3.73 5.91
N GLU A 169 9.09 -4.33 6.71
CA GLU A 169 8.91 -4.39 8.17
C GLU A 169 8.84 -2.96 8.76
N GLY A 170 7.86 -2.69 9.59
CA GLY A 170 7.54 -1.36 10.10
C GLY A 170 6.52 -0.58 9.27
N ALA A 171 6.01 -1.14 8.18
CA ALA A 171 5.05 -0.48 7.30
C ALA A 171 3.67 -0.28 7.94
N VAL A 172 3.04 0.85 7.60
CA VAL A 172 1.60 1.09 7.75
C VAL A 172 1.09 1.60 6.41
N ILE A 173 0.39 0.74 5.69
CA ILE A 173 -0.08 1.00 4.33
C ILE A 173 -1.59 1.25 4.38
N ALA A 174 -1.99 2.44 3.98
CA ALA A 174 -3.39 2.85 3.93
C ALA A 174 -3.99 2.55 2.56
N MET A 175 -5.13 1.87 2.53
CA MET A 175 -5.85 1.54 1.30
C MET A 175 -7.33 1.89 1.44
N ALA A 176 -7.99 2.24 0.34
CA ALA A 176 -9.43 2.29 0.28
C ALA A 176 -10.01 0.89 0.11
N ASP A 177 -10.95 0.48 0.96
CA ASP A 177 -11.71 -0.77 0.83
C ASP A 177 -13.08 -0.54 0.18
N ASN A 178 -13.60 0.69 0.15
CA ASN A 178 -14.74 1.05 -0.69
C ASN A 178 -14.31 1.20 -2.16
N GLN A 179 -15.24 0.97 -3.06
CA GLN A 179 -14.99 1.17 -4.48
C GLN A 179 -14.96 2.67 -4.80
N LEU A 180 -13.84 3.11 -5.38
CA LEU A 180 -13.68 4.45 -5.94
C LEU A 180 -13.84 4.35 -7.46
N MET A 181 -14.77 5.10 -8.04
CA MET A 181 -15.03 5.12 -9.48
C MET A 181 -14.32 6.29 -10.17
N THR A 182 -14.12 7.37 -9.44
CA THR A 182 -13.42 8.57 -9.90
C THR A 182 -12.52 9.09 -8.80
N MET A 183 -11.54 9.94 -9.17
CA MET A 183 -10.75 10.68 -8.18
C MET A 183 -11.42 12.02 -7.83
N GLU A 184 -12.48 12.40 -8.55
CA GLU A 184 -13.25 13.62 -8.34
C GLU A 184 -14.60 13.24 -7.73
N GLY A 185 -14.81 13.63 -6.49
CA GLY A 185 -16.06 13.40 -5.76
C GLY A 185 -16.21 12.05 -5.03
N ASP A 186 -15.37 11.07 -5.32
CA ASP A 186 -15.31 9.83 -4.55
C ASP A 186 -14.25 9.93 -3.45
N HIS A 187 -14.60 9.61 -2.23
CA HIS A 187 -13.71 9.64 -1.07
C HIS A 187 -13.52 8.25 -0.47
N THR A 188 -12.40 8.07 0.21
CA THR A 188 -12.21 6.87 1.04
C THR A 188 -13.14 6.92 2.24
N THR A 189 -14.14 6.03 2.25
CA THR A 189 -15.08 5.88 3.37
C THR A 189 -14.76 4.67 4.23
N ASP A 190 -14.12 3.68 3.66
CA ASP A 190 -13.68 2.45 4.32
C ASP A 190 -12.16 2.35 4.21
N LEU A 191 -11.48 2.68 5.30
CA LEU A 191 -10.02 2.68 5.36
C LEU A 191 -9.50 1.31 5.79
N HIS A 192 -8.60 0.73 4.99
CA HIS A 192 -7.90 -0.50 5.33
C HIS A 192 -6.42 -0.22 5.57
N LEU A 193 -5.95 -0.48 6.79
CA LEU A 193 -4.55 -0.36 7.18
C LEU A 193 -3.90 -1.73 7.23
N ILE A 194 -2.91 -1.96 6.36
CA ILE A 194 -2.04 -3.14 6.44
C ILE A 194 -0.83 -2.75 7.27
N VAL A 195 -0.59 -3.46 8.37
CA VAL A 195 0.43 -3.12 9.36
C VAL A 195 1.41 -4.27 9.53
N ALA A 196 2.70 -4.01 9.31
CA ALA A 196 3.81 -4.93 9.58
C ALA A 196 4.61 -4.38 10.79
N PRO A 197 4.21 -4.66 12.04
CA PRO A 197 4.70 -3.91 13.19
C PRO A 197 6.15 -4.20 13.52
N LYS A 198 6.95 -3.12 13.77
CA LYS A 198 8.34 -3.18 14.24
C LYS A 198 8.71 -1.93 15.02
N GLY A 199 9.20 -2.09 16.24
CA GLY A 199 9.65 -0.95 17.06
C GLY A 199 8.58 0.13 17.15
N THR A 200 8.98 1.40 17.14
CA THR A 200 8.07 2.53 17.06
C THR A 200 8.21 3.21 15.71
N VAL A 201 7.12 3.27 14.95
CA VAL A 201 7.05 3.88 13.62
C VAL A 201 5.89 4.86 13.57
N THR A 202 6.14 6.01 12.97
CA THR A 202 5.11 7.03 12.72
C THR A 202 4.84 7.13 11.22
N THR A 203 3.56 7.10 10.86
CA THR A 203 3.07 7.25 9.49
C THR A 203 2.07 8.41 9.45
N THR A 204 2.12 9.20 8.40
CA THR A 204 1.18 10.31 8.18
C THR A 204 0.21 9.94 7.06
N LEU A 205 -1.07 10.09 7.32
CA LEU A 205 -2.11 10.14 6.29
C LEU A 205 -2.54 11.58 6.11
N TYR A 206 -2.73 11.98 4.86
CA TYR A 206 -3.17 13.31 4.49
C TYR A 206 -4.37 13.25 3.57
N ASP A 207 -5.33 14.15 3.80
CA ASP A 207 -6.51 14.32 2.98
C ASP A 207 -6.94 15.79 2.93
N ASP A 208 -7.54 16.21 1.83
CA ASP A 208 -8.18 17.49 1.60
C ASP A 208 -9.20 17.34 0.45
N ASP A 209 -9.74 18.41 -0.10
CA ASP A 209 -10.73 18.32 -1.19
C ASP A 209 -10.11 17.98 -2.56
N GLY A 210 -8.78 17.95 -2.67
CA GLY A 210 -8.05 17.64 -3.92
C GLY A 210 -8.23 18.64 -5.05
N VAL A 211 -8.96 19.75 -4.85
CA VAL A 211 -9.38 20.68 -5.90
C VAL A 211 -8.98 22.11 -5.59
N THR A 212 -9.26 22.62 -4.38
CA THR A 212 -9.03 24.00 -4.01
C THR A 212 -7.67 24.20 -3.33
N ASN A 213 -7.34 25.46 -3.05
CA ASN A 213 -6.17 25.83 -2.24
C ASN A 213 -6.52 26.04 -0.76
N ASP A 214 -7.67 25.63 -0.32
CA ASP A 214 -8.16 25.86 1.04
C ASP A 214 -7.30 25.15 2.11
N PHE A 215 -6.57 24.09 1.70
CA PHE A 215 -5.54 23.48 2.56
C PHE A 215 -4.49 24.47 3.07
N LYS A 216 -4.20 25.56 2.33
CA LYS A 216 -3.29 26.63 2.78
C LYS A 216 -3.85 27.44 3.95
N SER A 217 -5.18 27.40 4.12
CA SER A 217 -5.91 28.06 5.21
C SER A 217 -6.30 27.09 6.34
N GLY A 218 -5.76 25.86 6.31
CA GLY A 218 -6.00 24.86 7.36
C GLY A 218 -7.14 23.89 7.07
N VAL A 219 -7.77 23.97 5.87
CA VAL A 219 -8.81 23.02 5.45
C VAL A 219 -8.13 21.79 4.83
N PHE A 220 -7.51 21.02 5.67
CA PHE A 220 -6.93 19.70 5.39
C PHE A 220 -7.16 18.80 6.60
N ARG A 221 -6.95 17.52 6.44
CA ARG A 221 -6.86 16.55 7.52
C ARG A 221 -5.53 15.84 7.45
N LYS A 222 -4.74 15.92 8.52
CA LYS A 222 -3.51 15.16 8.66
C LYS A 222 -3.63 14.26 9.88
N THR A 223 -3.67 12.95 9.64
CA THR A 223 -3.72 11.94 10.70
C THR A 223 -2.35 11.32 10.88
N THR A 224 -1.80 11.45 12.06
CA THR A 224 -0.56 10.80 12.47
C THR A 224 -0.90 9.49 13.17
N ILE A 225 -0.35 8.38 12.64
CA ILE A 225 -0.50 7.03 13.20
C ILE A 225 0.85 6.62 13.77
N THR A 226 0.95 6.49 15.08
CA THR A 226 2.13 5.96 15.76
C THR A 226 1.89 4.50 16.15
N THR A 227 2.63 3.59 15.53
CA THR A 227 2.58 2.16 15.85
C THR A 227 3.77 1.81 16.69
N THR A 228 3.56 1.19 17.86
CA THR A 228 4.62 0.71 18.74
C THR A 228 4.48 -0.80 18.94
N ALA A 229 5.52 -1.54 18.55
CA ALA A 229 5.60 -2.99 18.67
C ALA A 229 6.52 -3.39 19.82
N GLY A 230 6.00 -4.20 20.75
CA GLY A 230 6.69 -4.75 21.90
C GLY A 230 5.91 -5.97 22.41
N GLU A 231 5.82 -6.13 23.73
CA GLU A 231 4.90 -7.10 24.35
C GLU A 231 3.44 -6.85 23.94
N ARG A 232 3.13 -5.58 23.70
CA ARG A 232 1.88 -5.12 23.07
C ARG A 232 2.22 -4.50 21.73
N VAL A 233 1.26 -4.50 20.85
CA VAL A 233 1.26 -3.59 19.70
C VAL A 233 0.19 -2.54 19.95
N THR A 234 0.58 -1.28 19.95
CA THR A 234 -0.33 -0.14 20.06
C THR A 234 -0.30 0.68 18.78
N MET A 235 -1.42 1.28 18.46
CA MET A 235 -1.54 2.27 17.41
C MET A 235 -2.23 3.50 18.02
N ASP A 236 -1.61 4.66 17.92
CA ASP A 236 -2.16 5.92 18.40
C ASP A 236 -2.45 6.80 17.19
N PHE A 237 -3.67 7.34 17.14
CA PHE A 237 -4.13 8.21 16.07
C PHE A 237 -4.35 9.60 16.60
N THR A 238 -3.69 10.57 16.01
CA THR A 238 -3.91 11.98 16.28
C THR A 238 -4.15 12.72 14.98
N SER A 239 -5.10 13.66 14.97
CA SER A 239 -5.49 14.36 13.75
C SER A 239 -5.42 15.88 13.95
N GLU A 240 -5.01 16.57 12.89
CA GLU A 240 -5.01 18.04 12.82
C GLU A 240 -5.61 18.52 11.49
N GLY A 241 -6.05 19.78 11.48
CA GLY A 241 -6.75 20.39 10.34
C GLY A 241 -8.27 20.39 10.53
N SER A 242 -8.97 21.10 9.64
CA SER A 242 -10.42 21.30 9.72
C SER A 242 -11.22 20.62 8.62
N TYR A 243 -10.55 19.87 7.71
CA TYR A 243 -11.25 19.10 6.69
C TYR A 243 -12.03 17.95 7.31
N GLU A 244 -13.26 17.74 6.85
CA GLU A 244 -14.16 16.71 7.38
C GLU A 244 -13.57 15.33 7.13
N ASP A 245 -13.61 14.46 8.13
CA ASP A 245 -13.18 13.08 8.01
C ASP A 245 -14.21 12.28 7.21
N THR A 246 -13.85 11.91 5.99
CA THR A 246 -14.70 11.11 5.11
C THR A 246 -14.74 9.62 5.50
N VAL A 247 -13.74 9.15 6.25
CA VAL A 247 -13.63 7.76 6.69
C VAL A 247 -14.70 7.43 7.73
N LYS A 248 -15.51 6.43 7.43
CA LYS A 248 -16.59 5.93 8.31
C LYS A 248 -16.19 4.66 9.05
N THR A 249 -15.47 3.79 8.37
CA THR A 249 -15.02 2.52 8.94
C THR A 249 -13.50 2.36 8.79
N VAL A 250 -12.89 1.74 9.79
CA VAL A 250 -11.47 1.41 9.76
C VAL A 250 -11.31 -0.10 9.95
N LYS A 251 -10.53 -0.70 9.08
CA LYS A 251 -10.05 -2.08 9.21
C LYS A 251 -8.55 -2.06 9.35
N VAL A 252 -8.03 -2.75 10.35
CA VAL A 252 -6.60 -2.98 10.55
C VAL A 252 -6.30 -4.45 10.29
N GLU A 253 -5.42 -4.73 9.34
CA GLU A 253 -4.85 -6.05 9.10
C GLU A 253 -3.39 -6.05 9.60
N MET A 254 -3.18 -6.54 10.80
CA MET A 254 -1.85 -6.66 11.39
C MET A 254 -1.25 -8.01 11.01
N ILE A 255 -0.29 -8.00 10.11
CA ILE A 255 0.37 -9.19 9.57
C ILE A 255 1.50 -9.71 10.48
N ALA A 256 2.09 -10.84 10.13
CA ALA A 256 3.21 -11.48 10.84
C ALA A 256 2.92 -11.81 12.31
N LYS A 257 1.69 -12.27 12.61
CA LYS A 257 1.27 -12.67 13.94
C LYS A 257 1.16 -14.19 14.05
N GLU A 258 2.17 -14.81 14.65
CA GLU A 258 2.22 -16.26 14.82
C GLU A 258 1.16 -16.80 15.79
N LYS A 259 0.66 -15.95 16.69
CA LYS A 259 -0.33 -16.32 17.70
C LYS A 259 -1.47 -15.30 17.77
N SER A 260 -2.66 -15.81 18.05
CA SER A 260 -3.81 -14.97 18.38
C SER A 260 -3.53 -14.17 19.66
N PRO A 261 -3.85 -12.87 19.70
CA PRO A 261 -3.84 -12.12 20.96
C PRO A 261 -4.91 -12.64 21.92
N PHE A 262 -4.79 -12.35 23.21
CA PHE A 262 -5.83 -12.68 24.19
C PHE A 262 -7.02 -11.73 24.11
N TRP A 263 -6.77 -10.46 23.79
CA TRP A 263 -7.79 -9.45 23.59
C TRP A 263 -7.26 -8.31 22.74
N VAL A 264 -8.20 -7.57 22.19
CA VAL A 264 -7.98 -6.31 21.50
C VAL A 264 -8.81 -5.25 22.19
N THR A 265 -8.29 -4.04 22.29
CA THR A 265 -8.98 -2.89 22.86
C THR A 265 -9.10 -1.76 21.85
N LEU A 266 -10.17 -1.00 21.98
CA LEU A 266 -10.39 0.28 21.30
C LEU A 266 -10.63 1.33 22.40
N ASP A 267 -9.76 2.32 22.51
CA ASP A 267 -9.76 3.33 23.61
C ASP A 267 -9.85 2.68 25.00
N GLY A 268 -9.08 1.62 25.23
CA GLY A 268 -9.05 0.87 26.48
C GLY A 268 -10.24 -0.08 26.72
N ARG A 269 -11.29 -0.01 25.91
CA ARG A 269 -12.45 -0.93 25.96
C ARG A 269 -12.14 -2.19 25.16
N LYS A 270 -12.33 -3.37 25.76
CA LYS A 270 -12.22 -4.64 25.02
C LYS A 270 -13.33 -4.74 23.98
N ILE A 271 -12.97 -5.17 22.78
CA ILE A 271 -13.90 -5.44 21.68
C ILE A 271 -14.04 -6.94 21.46
N GLU A 272 -15.13 -7.34 20.83
CA GLU A 272 -15.55 -8.74 20.68
C GLU A 272 -14.55 -9.54 19.82
N HIS A 273 -14.23 -10.75 20.26
CA HIS A 273 -13.44 -11.72 19.53
C HIS A 273 -14.36 -12.68 18.75
N PHE A 274 -14.24 -12.68 17.45
CA PHE A 274 -14.95 -13.60 16.58
C PHE A 274 -14.08 -14.80 16.22
N LEU A 275 -14.56 -16.01 16.51
CA LEU A 275 -13.91 -17.25 16.10
C LEU A 275 -14.34 -17.71 14.70
N ASN A 276 -15.40 -17.12 14.18
CA ASN A 276 -15.98 -17.44 12.87
C ASN A 276 -15.83 -16.25 11.92
N ARG A 277 -15.22 -16.49 10.77
CA ARG A 277 -14.97 -15.46 9.75
C ARG A 277 -16.24 -14.77 9.29
N ARG A 278 -17.28 -15.52 8.97
CA ARG A 278 -18.55 -14.95 8.49
C ARG A 278 -19.19 -14.01 9.52
N LYS A 279 -19.21 -14.42 10.81
CA LYS A 279 -19.74 -13.56 11.88
C LYS A 279 -18.91 -12.28 12.04
N PHE A 280 -17.59 -12.36 11.90
CA PHE A 280 -16.72 -11.19 11.90
C PHE A 280 -17.03 -10.28 10.71
N ASP A 281 -17.22 -10.83 9.51
CA ASP A 281 -17.52 -10.03 8.32
C ASP A 281 -18.86 -9.31 8.43
N GLU A 282 -19.85 -9.92 9.07
CA GLU A 282 -21.21 -9.35 9.30
C GLU A 282 -21.23 -8.34 10.48
N ALA A 283 -20.28 -8.37 11.40
CA ALA A 283 -20.25 -7.49 12.57
C ALA A 283 -19.82 -6.06 12.19
N ALA A 284 -20.30 -5.05 12.92
CA ALA A 284 -19.87 -3.67 12.74
C ALA A 284 -18.52 -3.38 13.43
N GLU A 285 -18.23 -4.07 14.54
CA GLU A 285 -17.01 -3.91 15.35
C GLU A 285 -16.56 -5.27 15.86
N GLY A 286 -15.25 -5.46 15.99
CA GLY A 286 -14.64 -6.61 16.61
C GLY A 286 -13.32 -7.00 15.98
N TRP A 287 -12.82 -8.17 16.34
CA TRP A 287 -11.56 -8.68 15.79
C TRP A 287 -11.62 -10.19 15.53
N TYR A 288 -10.77 -10.61 14.61
CA TYR A 288 -10.63 -11.99 14.16
C TYR A 288 -9.15 -12.34 13.97
N TYR A 289 -8.73 -13.52 14.39
CA TYR A 289 -7.40 -14.03 14.10
C TYR A 289 -7.45 -15.03 12.95
N SER A 290 -6.82 -14.69 11.85
CA SER A 290 -6.66 -15.58 10.70
C SER A 290 -5.41 -16.43 10.85
N GLN A 291 -5.58 -17.72 11.16
CA GLN A 291 -4.48 -18.67 11.21
C GLN A 291 -3.83 -18.88 9.85
N THR A 292 -4.63 -18.85 8.78
CA THR A 292 -4.18 -19.05 7.41
C THR A 292 -3.39 -17.85 6.86
N LYS A 293 -3.62 -16.66 7.39
CA LYS A 293 -2.89 -15.44 7.01
C LYS A 293 -1.87 -15.03 8.07
N LYS A 294 -1.86 -15.67 9.25
CA LYS A 294 -1.11 -15.22 10.43
C LYS A 294 -1.29 -13.73 10.69
N ALA A 295 -2.55 -13.29 10.65
CA ALA A 295 -2.91 -11.89 10.78
C ALA A 295 -4.03 -11.70 11.80
N VAL A 296 -3.97 -10.58 12.51
CA VAL A 296 -5.07 -10.09 13.34
C VAL A 296 -5.81 -9.02 12.55
N GLU A 297 -7.07 -9.28 12.28
CA GLU A 297 -7.96 -8.33 11.60
C GLU A 297 -8.87 -7.68 12.65
N VAL A 298 -8.91 -6.35 12.65
CA VAL A 298 -9.76 -5.56 13.54
C VAL A 298 -10.59 -4.63 12.69
N LYS A 299 -11.88 -4.46 13.01
CA LYS A 299 -12.70 -3.44 12.37
C LYS A 299 -13.56 -2.70 13.37
N TYR A 300 -13.81 -1.44 13.09
CA TYR A 300 -14.59 -0.53 13.93
C TYR A 300 -15.07 0.69 13.15
N ALA A 301 -16.11 1.34 13.68
CA ALA A 301 -16.52 2.64 13.18
C ALA A 301 -15.49 3.70 13.56
N ASN A 302 -15.10 4.56 12.62
CA ASN A 302 -14.14 5.63 12.88
C ASN A 302 -14.68 6.58 13.95
N PRO A 303 -13.98 6.81 15.07
CA PRO A 303 -14.44 7.70 16.14
C PRO A 303 -14.46 9.18 15.74
N GLY A 304 -13.79 9.58 14.65
CA GLY A 304 -13.73 10.97 14.17
C GLY A 304 -12.95 11.93 15.04
N LYS A 305 -12.18 11.43 15.99
CA LYS A 305 -11.35 12.19 16.96
C LYS A 305 -10.05 11.43 17.21
N ASP A 306 -9.16 12.02 17.99
CA ASP A 306 -7.96 11.30 18.44
C ASP A 306 -8.33 10.08 19.26
N TYR A 307 -7.70 8.94 18.99
CA TYR A 307 -8.03 7.68 19.64
C TYR A 307 -6.88 6.68 19.58
N ASN A 308 -6.96 5.66 20.45
CA ASN A 308 -6.04 4.54 20.51
C ASN A 308 -6.80 3.25 20.16
N PRO A 309 -6.82 2.84 18.90
CA PRO A 309 -7.70 1.78 18.45
C PRO A 309 -7.26 0.38 18.83
N VAL A 310 -5.97 0.14 19.05
CA VAL A 310 -5.53 -1.25 19.09
C VAL A 310 -4.40 -1.45 20.10
N SER A 311 -4.67 -2.20 21.15
CA SER A 311 -3.66 -2.73 22.05
C SER A 311 -3.75 -4.25 22.08
N TYR A 312 -2.70 -4.94 21.62
CA TYR A 312 -2.61 -6.41 21.69
C TYR A 312 -1.73 -6.80 22.87
N THR A 313 -2.19 -7.71 23.69
CA THR A 313 -1.35 -8.29 24.75
C THR A 313 -1.03 -9.73 24.39
N HIS A 314 0.24 -10.03 24.19
CA HIS A 314 0.74 -11.38 24.22
C HIS A 314 1.20 -11.67 25.67
N LEU A 315 0.58 -12.60 26.36
CA LEU A 315 1.21 -13.19 27.51
C LEU A 315 2.30 -14.15 27.01
N THR A 316 3.56 -13.82 27.26
CA THR A 316 4.58 -14.84 27.34
C THR A 316 4.24 -15.68 28.56
N LEU A 317 3.87 -16.94 28.36
CA LEU A 317 3.90 -17.90 29.48
C LEU A 317 5.35 -17.96 29.97
N PRO A 318 5.62 -17.83 31.26
CA PRO A 318 6.96 -18.10 31.76
C PRO A 318 7.36 -19.51 31.33
N THR A 319 8.54 -19.64 30.75
CA THR A 319 9.20 -20.91 30.42
C THR A 319 9.45 -21.71 31.65
#